data_c333fa6f74301aee9b5eb0aec97e1dbe
#
_entry.id   c333fa6f74301aee9b5eb0aec97e1dbe
#
_cell.length_a   1.000
_cell.length_b   1.000
_cell.length_c   1.000
_cell.angle_alpha   90.00
_cell.angle_beta   90.00
_cell.angle_gamma   90.00
#
_symmetry.space_group_name_H-M   'P 1'
#
loop_
_entity.id
_entity.type
_entity.pdbx_description
1 polymer ?
#
loop_
_entity_poly.entity_id
_entity_poly.type
_entity_poly.pdbx_seq_one_letter_code
_entity_poly.pdbx_strand_id
1 'polypeptide(L)'
;MEHFKKHMDAEVVIVLTNNPEAYVLQRADNFEIPSHIFDKHEFYKTNNVVDLLKNLQIDLIVLAGFMWLIPQNLLKAFPNKIINIHPALLPKYGGKGMYGDRVHQAILDAN
;
A
#
# COMPACT_ATOMS: atom_id res chain seq x y z
N MET A 1 22.00 12.50 -15.97
CA MET A 1 21.62 12.17 -15.82
C MET A 1 20.66 11.97 -15.73
N GLU A 2 20.17 11.99 -15.71
CA GLU A 2 19.23 11.73 -15.60
C GLU A 2 18.84 10.55 -15.53
N HIS A 3 19.35 9.91 -15.57
CA HIS A 3 18.89 8.70 -15.63
C HIS A 3 18.77 8.12 -14.31
N PHE A 4 19.17 8.67 -13.41
CA PHE A 4 19.01 8.21 -12.22
C PHE A 4 17.69 8.33 -11.78
N LYS A 5 17.02 9.04 -12.25
CA LYS A 5 15.86 9.17 -11.82
C LYS A 5 15.06 8.08 -12.07
N LYS A 6 15.29 7.26 -12.92
CA LYS A 6 14.49 6.28 -13.16
C LYS A 6 14.43 5.29 -12.13
N HIS A 7 15.19 5.24 -11.23
CA HIS A 7 15.08 4.16 -10.40
C HIS A 7 14.34 4.55 -9.26
N MET A 8 13.65 5.01 -8.86
CA MET A 8 12.95 5.24 -7.84
C MET A 8 11.62 5.33 -8.06
N ASP A 9 11.04 4.93 -8.99
CA ASP A 9 9.73 5.17 -9.29
C ASP A 9 8.80 4.31 -8.55
N ALA A 10 8.55 4.63 -7.35
CA ALA A 10 7.52 3.99 -6.57
C ALA A 10 6.36 4.95 -6.51
N GLU A 11 5.24 4.53 -7.01
CA GLU A 11 4.07 5.39 -7.04
C GLU A 11 3.01 4.82 -6.12
N VAL A 12 2.52 5.59 -5.17
CA VAL A 12 1.45 5.16 -4.29
C VAL A 12 0.13 5.33 -5.04
N VAL A 13 -0.51 4.22 -5.35
CA VAL A 13 -1.72 4.23 -6.15
C VAL A 13 -2.97 4.33 -5.27
N ILE A 14 -2.93 3.73 -4.09
CA ILE A 14 -4.09 3.75 -3.22
C ILE A 14 -3.63 3.58 -1.77
N VAL A 15 -4.38 4.16 -0.87
CA VAL A 15 -4.16 4.01 0.56
C VAL A 15 -5.38 3.32 1.14
N LEU A 16 -5.19 2.28 1.92
CA LEU A 16 -6.28 1.57 2.55
C LEU A 16 -6.11 1.61 4.06
N THR A 17 -7.20 1.75 4.78
CA THR A 17 -7.15 1.76 6.23
C THR A 17 -8.40 1.13 6.79
N ASN A 18 -8.31 0.63 8.01
CA ASN A 18 -9.47 0.09 8.70
C ASN A 18 -10.09 1.12 9.63
N ASN A 19 -9.58 2.33 9.65
CA ASN A 19 -10.08 3.37 10.56
C ASN A 19 -10.54 4.58 9.76
N PRO A 20 -11.85 4.88 9.78
CA PRO A 20 -12.34 6.00 8.98
C PRO A 20 -11.82 7.36 9.47
N GLU A 21 -11.19 7.40 10.64
CA GLU A 21 -10.63 8.65 11.10
C GLU A 21 -9.10 8.64 11.05
N ALA A 22 -8.51 7.74 10.29
CA ALA A 22 -7.07 7.67 10.22
C ALA A 22 -6.48 8.92 9.58
N TYR A 23 -5.39 9.38 10.14
CA TYR A 23 -4.72 10.56 9.62
C TYR A 23 -4.23 10.33 8.20
N VAL A 24 -3.94 9.08 7.83
CA VAL A 24 -3.46 8.78 6.50
C VAL A 24 -4.48 9.15 5.44
N LEU A 25 -5.76 9.17 5.77
CA LEU A 25 -6.79 9.53 4.80
C LEU A 25 -6.67 11.00 4.40
N GLN A 26 -6.35 11.87 5.35
CA GLN A 26 -6.16 13.25 5.04
C GLN A 26 -4.92 13.45 4.20
N ARG A 27 -3.88 12.70 4.49
CA ARG A 27 -2.66 12.82 3.71
C ARG A 27 -2.88 12.32 2.29
N ALA A 28 -3.61 11.22 2.12
CA ALA A 28 -3.92 10.71 0.80
C ALA A 28 -4.71 11.75 0.01
N ASP A 29 -5.67 12.38 0.65
CA ASP A 29 -6.49 13.38 -0.01
C ASP A 29 -5.63 14.57 -0.44
N ASN A 30 -4.70 14.99 0.42
CA ASN A 30 -3.83 16.12 0.09
C ASN A 30 -2.97 15.84 -1.14
N PHE A 31 -2.62 14.59 -1.38
CA PHE A 31 -1.82 14.23 -2.53
C PHE A 31 -2.68 13.65 -3.65
N GLU A 32 -3.99 13.75 -3.52
CA GLU A 32 -4.92 13.26 -4.54
C GLU A 32 -4.75 11.77 -4.80
N ILE A 33 -4.47 11.01 -3.76
CA ILE A 33 -4.35 9.58 -3.86
C ILE A 33 -5.66 8.96 -3.39
N PRO A 34 -6.25 8.07 -4.16
CA PRO A 34 -7.48 7.41 -3.74
C PRO A 34 -7.31 6.65 -2.44
N SER A 35 -8.36 6.56 -1.67
CA SER A 35 -8.31 5.80 -0.44
C SER A 35 -9.52 4.90 -0.35
N HIS A 36 -9.41 3.86 0.48
CA HIS A 36 -10.48 2.90 0.68
C HIS A 36 -10.48 2.51 2.15
N ILE A 37 -11.64 2.51 2.78
CA ILE A 37 -11.76 2.12 4.17
C ILE A 37 -12.45 0.78 4.20
N PHE A 38 -11.85 -0.19 4.89
CA PHE A 38 -12.41 -1.52 4.97
C PHE A 38 -12.68 -1.90 6.42
N ASP A 39 -13.61 -2.82 6.61
CA ASP A 39 -13.85 -3.35 7.95
C ASP A 39 -13.40 -4.82 7.95
N LYS A 40 -13.58 -5.49 9.09
CA LYS A 40 -13.11 -6.85 9.20
C LYS A 40 -13.85 -7.79 8.28
N HIS A 41 -15.12 -7.57 8.06
CA HIS A 41 -15.87 -8.44 7.18
C HIS A 41 -15.33 -8.35 5.75
N GLU A 42 -15.14 -7.16 5.26
CA GLU A 42 -14.63 -6.99 3.91
C GLU A 42 -13.24 -7.57 3.78
N PHE A 43 -12.42 -7.37 4.79
CA PHE A 43 -11.02 -7.77 4.72
C PHE A 43 -10.86 -9.29 4.81
N TYR A 44 -11.61 -9.94 5.69
CA TYR A 44 -11.42 -11.35 5.95
C TYR A 44 -12.44 -12.27 5.31
N LYS A 45 -13.63 -11.77 5.01
CA LYS A 45 -14.69 -12.64 4.52
C LYS A 45 -15.05 -12.43 3.06
N THR A 46 -14.40 -11.52 2.40
CA THR A 46 -14.67 -11.27 0.98
C THR A 46 -13.35 -11.14 0.25
N ASN A 47 -13.41 -11.10 -1.08
CA ASN A 47 -12.24 -10.86 -1.89
C ASN A 47 -12.20 -9.42 -2.39
N ASN A 48 -12.99 -8.53 -1.80
CA ASN A 48 -13.08 -7.17 -2.29
C ASN A 48 -11.76 -6.44 -2.28
N VAL A 49 -10.98 -6.58 -1.23
CA VAL A 49 -9.68 -5.88 -1.14
C VAL A 49 -8.72 -6.47 -2.17
N VAL A 50 -8.68 -7.80 -2.29
CA VAL A 50 -7.80 -8.43 -3.25
C VAL A 50 -8.18 -8.00 -4.67
N ASP A 51 -9.47 -8.00 -4.97
CA ASP A 51 -9.92 -7.64 -6.31
C ASP A 51 -9.60 -6.18 -6.62
N LEU A 52 -9.77 -5.30 -5.65
CA LEU A 52 -9.47 -3.91 -5.83
C LEU A 52 -7.98 -3.72 -6.17
N LEU A 53 -7.12 -4.38 -5.41
CA LEU A 53 -5.69 -4.22 -5.62
C LEU A 53 -5.25 -4.85 -6.94
N LYS A 54 -5.87 -5.95 -7.35
CA LYS A 54 -5.53 -6.53 -8.63
C LYS A 54 -6.00 -5.66 -9.78
N ASN A 55 -7.19 -5.08 -9.65
CA ASN A 55 -7.69 -4.22 -10.70
C ASN A 55 -6.83 -2.97 -10.86
N LEU A 56 -6.21 -2.52 -9.80
CA LEU A 56 -5.33 -1.36 -9.87
C LEU A 56 -3.90 -1.76 -10.24
N GLN A 57 -3.68 -3.04 -10.48
CA GLN A 57 -2.37 -3.54 -10.91
C GLN A 57 -1.28 -3.21 -9.91
N ILE A 58 -1.59 -3.44 -8.64
CA ILE A 58 -0.63 -3.17 -7.57
C ILE A 58 0.51 -4.18 -7.61
N ASP A 59 1.71 -3.70 -7.50
CA ASP A 59 2.91 -4.53 -7.51
C ASP A 59 3.43 -4.80 -6.11
N LEU A 60 3.18 -3.92 -5.17
CA LEU A 60 3.76 -4.04 -3.83
C LEU A 60 2.78 -3.50 -2.81
N ILE A 61 2.57 -4.22 -1.73
CA ILE A 61 1.73 -3.78 -0.64
C ILE A 61 2.63 -3.43 0.52
N VAL A 62 2.51 -2.21 1.03
CA VAL A 62 3.32 -1.73 2.13
C VAL A 62 2.44 -1.62 3.36
N LEU A 63 2.79 -2.33 4.41
CA LEU A 63 2.05 -2.27 5.66
C LEU A 63 2.75 -1.25 6.55
N ALA A 64 2.07 -0.17 6.85
CA ALA A 64 2.64 0.89 7.64
C ALA A 64 1.98 0.87 9.02
N GLY A 65 2.60 0.17 9.94
CA GLY A 65 2.03 0.06 11.27
C GLY A 65 0.75 -0.75 11.32
N PHE A 66 0.55 -1.62 10.33
CA PHE A 66 -0.70 -2.37 10.25
C PHE A 66 -0.64 -3.54 11.22
N MET A 67 -1.67 -3.63 12.08
CA MET A 67 -1.63 -4.60 13.15
C MET A 67 -2.51 -5.82 12.95
N TRP A 68 -3.39 -5.82 11.98
CA TRP A 68 -4.24 -6.97 11.76
C TRP A 68 -3.47 -8.05 11.02
N LEU A 69 -3.84 -9.30 11.25
CA LEU A 69 -3.22 -10.38 10.49
C LEU A 69 -3.66 -10.28 9.04
N ILE A 70 -2.77 -10.59 8.14
CA ILE A 70 -3.07 -10.54 6.72
C ILE A 70 -3.81 -11.82 6.33
N PRO A 71 -4.95 -11.70 5.69
CA PRO A 71 -5.71 -12.90 5.33
C PRO A 71 -5.05 -13.71 4.24
N GLN A 72 -5.36 -14.98 4.21
CA GLN A 72 -4.73 -15.90 3.28
C GLN A 72 -4.97 -15.52 1.83
N ASN A 73 -6.15 -15.01 1.49
CA ASN A 73 -6.43 -14.65 0.11
C ASN A 73 -5.48 -13.53 -0.35
N LEU A 74 -5.15 -12.62 0.54
CA LEU A 74 -4.24 -11.54 0.18
C LEU A 74 -2.82 -12.07 0.05
N LEU A 75 -2.41 -12.94 0.95
CA LEU A 75 -1.08 -13.52 0.88
C LEU A 75 -0.90 -14.34 -0.40
N LYS A 76 -1.92 -15.07 -0.80
CA LYS A 76 -1.81 -15.87 -1.99
C LYS A 76 -1.84 -15.03 -3.26
N ALA A 77 -2.55 -13.93 -3.24
CA ALA A 77 -2.65 -13.08 -4.41
C ALA A 77 -1.40 -12.25 -4.65
N PHE A 78 -0.66 -11.97 -3.58
CA PHE A 78 0.52 -11.12 -3.69
C PHE A 78 1.72 -11.78 -3.02
N PRO A 79 2.15 -12.95 -3.50
CA PRO A 79 3.25 -13.68 -2.86
C PRO A 79 4.55 -12.87 -2.95
N ASN A 80 5.20 -12.75 -1.81
CA ASN A 80 6.47 -12.01 -1.72
C ASN A 80 6.36 -10.56 -2.13
N LYS A 81 5.16 -10.00 -2.08
CA LYS A 81 4.97 -8.62 -2.46
C LYS A 81 4.35 -7.79 -1.36
N ILE A 82 4.41 -8.25 -0.13
CA ILE A 82 3.90 -7.53 1.02
C ILE A 82 5.05 -7.28 1.96
N ILE A 83 5.33 -6.02 2.27
CA ILE A 83 6.39 -5.68 3.20
C ILE A 83 5.82 -4.86 4.35
N ASN A 84 6.39 -5.02 5.51
CA ASN A 84 5.96 -4.31 6.70
C ASN A 84 7.11 -3.38 7.07
N ILE A 85 6.83 -2.10 7.17
CA ILE A 85 7.87 -1.15 7.50
C ILE A 85 7.49 -0.37 8.74
N HIS A 86 8.49 0.08 9.44
CA HIS A 86 8.27 0.90 10.60
C HIS A 86 7.99 2.31 10.15
N PRO A 87 6.93 2.94 10.64
CA PRO A 87 6.58 4.27 10.16
C PRO A 87 7.70 5.28 10.23
N ALA A 88 8.56 5.15 11.22
CA ALA A 88 9.63 6.11 11.36
C ALA A 88 10.64 6.03 10.23
N LEU A 89 10.64 4.94 9.50
CA LEU A 89 11.58 4.79 8.41
C LEU A 89 10.98 5.12 7.06
N LEU A 90 9.71 5.45 7.02
CA LEU A 90 9.08 5.73 5.76
C LEU A 90 9.80 6.74 4.90
N PRO A 91 10.20 7.86 5.40
CA PRO A 91 10.85 8.84 4.54
C PRO A 91 12.14 8.31 3.94
N LYS A 92 12.81 7.44 4.66
CA LYS A 92 14.05 6.96 4.13
C LYS A 92 13.86 5.92 3.07
N TYR A 93 12.82 5.16 3.17
CA TYR A 93 12.62 4.18 2.17
C TYR A 93 11.81 4.67 1.03
N GLY A 94 11.08 5.73 1.19
CA GLY A 94 10.21 6.19 0.15
C GLY A 94 10.99 6.40 -1.09
N GLY A 95 10.65 5.70 -2.07
CA GLY A 95 11.30 5.93 -3.31
C GLY A 95 12.69 5.45 -3.45
N LYS A 96 13.25 4.78 -2.48
CA LYS A 96 14.53 4.43 -2.61
C LYS A 96 14.55 3.38 -3.55
N GLY A 97 14.96 3.61 -4.60
CA GLY A 97 14.89 2.84 -5.57
C GLY A 97 15.37 1.66 -5.72
N MET A 98 14.87 0.91 -5.63
CA MET A 98 15.38 -0.21 -5.81
C MET A 98 15.10 -0.70 -7.12
N TYR A 99 14.38 -0.11 -7.97
CA TYR A 99 14.00 -0.67 -9.21
C TYR A 99 14.15 0.30 -10.32
N GLY A 100 14.30 -0.14 -11.50
CA GLY A 100 14.35 0.74 -12.62
C GLY A 100 13.02 1.09 -13.18
N ASP A 101 12.01 0.32 -12.84
CA ASP A 101 10.68 0.57 -13.35
C ASP A 101 9.78 1.11 -12.29
N ARG A 102 8.68 1.69 -12.71
CA ARG A 102 7.74 2.21 -11.75
C ARG A 102 7.06 1.09 -11.01
N VAL A 103 6.99 1.19 -9.72
CA VAL A 103 6.37 0.20 -8.86
C VAL A 103 5.09 0.78 -8.30
N HIS A 104 3.97 0.13 -8.56
CA HIS A 104 2.69 0.62 -8.08
C HIS A 104 2.46 0.06 -6.70
N GLN A 105 2.34 0.91 -5.73
CA GLN A 105 2.22 0.53 -4.34
C GLN A 105 0.85 0.80 -3.78
N ALA A 106 0.41 -0.07 -2.88
CA ALA A 106 -0.75 0.19 -2.05
C ALA A 106 -0.24 0.25 -0.62
N ILE A 107 -0.73 1.19 0.15
CA ILE A 107 -0.33 1.33 1.54
C ILE A 107 -1.50 0.96 2.41
N LEU A 108 -1.29 0.03 3.34
CA LEU A 108 -2.29 -0.35 4.33
C LEU A 108 -1.85 0.22 5.67
N ASP A 109 -2.73 0.98 6.29
CA ASP A 109 -2.43 1.64 7.54
C ASP A 109 -3.55 1.33 8.52
N ALA A 110 -3.23 0.83 9.68
CA ALA A 110 -4.20 0.45 10.66
C ALA A 110 -4.43 1.50 11.72
N ASN A 111 -3.88 2.64 11.54
CA ASN A 111 -3.92 3.62 12.55
C ASN A 111 -5.26 4.26 12.77
#